data_c9a1d5faa92293b0290d8f3a38df4819
#
_entry.id   c9a1d5faa92293b0290d8f3a38df4819
#
_cell.length_a   1.000
_cell.length_b   1.000
_cell.length_c   1.000
_cell.angle_alpha   90.00
_cell.angle_beta   90.00
_cell.angle_gamma   90.00
#
_symmetry.space_group_name_H-M   'P 1'
#
loop_
_entity.id
_entity.type
_entity.pdbx_description
1 polymer ?
#
loop_
_entity_poly.entity_id
_entity_poly.type
_entity_poly.pdbx_seq_one_letter_code
_entity_poly.pdbx_strand_id
1 'polypeptide(L)'
;MNNIILDGINLLYQRGVASREELLIEFLRVKMTQKYVKKNTSVDVLFSKMKEITEHELGMYNADRVDFQNMFHAFQDADTIEFVTYVYKDDKGGSVVSPRCLTDYMKERILYIKPENILITEAEKHLNGLNDLVEACSGKVTLTSQNRKFYLLLQMIFENQDNVQIKHLSIYTDLLAEDRYDYIFCLPAFGFKMNDVPDIFYTRDSDGIALQNLLNYLSKNGKIDYISPAKLLFSAMGFEKLRKDVEENFALESLFILPDGLFRPWTAIKTYLISISKEHNKNLLIGSLEIKKDCFQYDEKREISYAEFLNHEDWRIELLLSDEKECLQQFKTSDIPKKKLKHVAEIFRGKSILKKDAMIGDIAVLNISNIEEGEINYNDLETIREDERKIKRYELLQGDVVLSCRGTAIKSAVFEQQEQIVIASSNIIVIRPGKEILGDYVKIFFDTPVGIMMIKSFQRGSTVMNINHTDIMEMEIPILAMDKQKEMVNSYKREIEIYKKAVLEATQKLEQTKNEIYKVLQGGNI
;
A
#
# COMPACT_ATOMS: atom_id res chain seq x y z
N MET A 1 29.92 -5.02 -8.53
CA MET A 1 29.41 -3.89 -9.31
C MET A 1 30.42 -3.56 -10.38
N ASN A 2 30.00 -3.53 -11.62
CA ASN A 2 30.92 -3.40 -12.76
C ASN A 2 31.44 -1.96 -12.83
N ASN A 3 32.75 -1.74 -12.74
CA ASN A 3 33.38 -0.40 -12.83
C ASN A 3 32.97 0.35 -14.11
N ILE A 4 32.67 -0.39 -15.19
CA ILE A 4 32.22 0.12 -16.49
C ILE A 4 30.98 1.00 -16.37
N ILE A 5 29.98 0.57 -15.61
CA ILE A 5 28.70 1.30 -15.44
C ILE A 5 28.94 2.60 -14.66
N LEU A 6 29.74 2.53 -13.59
CA LEU A 6 30.06 3.73 -12.79
C LEU A 6 30.84 4.77 -13.56
N ASP A 7 31.84 4.33 -14.34
CA ASP A 7 32.66 5.23 -15.15
C ASP A 7 31.83 5.93 -16.22
N GLY A 8 30.90 5.19 -16.86
CA GLY A 8 29.95 5.76 -17.82
C GLY A 8 28.96 6.76 -17.17
N ILE A 9 28.42 6.46 -16.01
CA ILE A 9 27.52 7.38 -15.28
C ILE A 9 28.26 8.62 -14.83
N ASN A 10 29.49 8.50 -14.33
CA ASN A 10 30.33 9.64 -13.94
C ASN A 10 30.63 10.56 -15.13
N LEU A 11 30.88 9.99 -16.32
CA LEU A 11 31.05 10.76 -17.55
C LEU A 11 29.78 11.58 -17.87
N LEU A 12 28.58 10.99 -17.73
CA LEU A 12 27.34 11.70 -17.94
C LEU A 12 27.09 12.80 -16.90
N TYR A 13 27.38 12.55 -15.63
CA TYR A 13 27.30 13.58 -14.58
C TYR A 13 28.23 14.78 -14.84
N GLN A 14 29.46 14.55 -15.32
CA GLN A 14 30.39 15.63 -15.70
C GLN A 14 29.82 16.50 -16.83
N ARG A 15 28.93 15.95 -17.66
CA ARG A 15 28.20 16.64 -18.73
C ARG A 15 26.88 17.28 -18.29
N GLY A 16 26.56 17.23 -17.03
CA GLY A 16 25.32 17.77 -16.48
C GLY A 16 24.08 16.89 -16.70
N VAL A 17 24.22 15.65 -17.20
CA VAL A 17 23.15 14.67 -17.34
C VAL A 17 22.98 13.98 -15.98
N ALA A 18 21.93 14.32 -15.24
CA ALA A 18 21.77 13.86 -13.85
C ALA A 18 20.44 13.18 -13.54
N SER A 19 19.41 13.40 -14.35
CA SER A 19 18.14 12.73 -14.14
C SER A 19 18.19 11.27 -14.61
N ARG A 20 17.45 10.39 -13.92
CA ARG A 20 17.38 8.96 -14.29
C ARG A 20 16.91 8.77 -15.74
N GLU A 21 15.96 9.59 -16.15
CA GLU A 21 15.40 9.53 -17.48
C GLU A 21 16.44 9.92 -18.56
N GLU A 22 17.21 10.98 -18.34
CA GLU A 22 18.28 11.38 -19.25
C GLU A 22 19.41 10.34 -19.29
N LEU A 23 19.79 9.77 -18.13
CA LEU A 23 20.77 8.67 -18.07
C LEU A 23 20.30 7.47 -18.91
N LEU A 24 19.03 7.10 -18.81
CA LEU A 24 18.44 6.02 -19.61
C LEU A 24 18.44 6.37 -21.11
N ILE A 25 18.07 7.60 -21.48
CA ILE A 25 18.08 8.06 -22.87
C ILE A 25 19.49 7.92 -23.48
N GLU A 26 20.50 8.43 -22.80
CA GLU A 26 21.85 8.39 -23.32
C GLU A 26 22.42 6.96 -23.38
N PHE A 27 22.09 6.13 -22.43
CA PHE A 27 22.42 4.71 -22.47
C PHE A 27 21.75 3.99 -23.66
N LEU A 28 20.44 4.21 -23.85
CA LEU A 28 19.70 3.67 -25.00
C LEU A 28 20.32 4.14 -26.33
N ARG A 29 20.73 5.40 -26.41
CA ARG A 29 21.39 5.97 -27.59
C ARG A 29 22.65 5.19 -27.98
N VAL A 30 23.47 4.84 -26.99
CA VAL A 30 24.67 4.01 -27.22
C VAL A 30 24.27 2.60 -27.68
N LYS A 31 23.36 1.96 -26.96
CA LYS A 31 22.98 0.57 -27.24
C LYS A 31 22.28 0.40 -28.60
N MET A 32 21.42 1.35 -28.98
CA MET A 32 20.79 1.35 -30.32
C MET A 32 21.82 1.56 -31.42
N THR A 33 22.78 2.48 -31.23
CA THR A 33 23.84 2.74 -32.22
C THR A 33 24.77 1.54 -32.37
N GLN A 34 25.09 0.86 -31.28
CA GLN A 34 26.00 -0.30 -31.24
C GLN A 34 25.60 -1.42 -32.21
N LYS A 35 24.32 -1.61 -32.47
CA LYS A 35 23.78 -2.65 -33.37
C LYS A 35 24.20 -2.45 -34.84
N TYR A 36 24.53 -1.21 -35.22
CA TYR A 36 24.77 -0.83 -36.61
C TYR A 36 26.21 -0.40 -36.89
N VAL A 37 27.10 -0.41 -35.89
CA VAL A 37 28.48 0.01 -36.01
C VAL A 37 29.46 -1.04 -35.48
N LYS A 38 30.69 -1.06 -36.02
CA LYS A 38 31.77 -1.94 -35.55
C LYS A 38 32.63 -1.20 -34.52
N LYS A 39 33.34 -1.92 -33.64
CA LYS A 39 34.20 -1.34 -32.59
C LYS A 39 35.21 -0.29 -33.10
N ASN A 40 35.66 -0.35 -34.35
CA ASN A 40 36.66 0.55 -34.94
C ASN A 40 36.07 1.52 -35.97
N THR A 41 34.79 1.85 -35.87
CA THR A 41 34.15 2.84 -36.75
C THR A 41 34.68 4.24 -36.46
N SER A 42 34.95 5.01 -37.53
CA SER A 42 35.44 6.39 -37.35
C SER A 42 34.44 7.27 -36.63
N VAL A 43 34.93 8.28 -35.91
CA VAL A 43 34.09 9.17 -35.07
C VAL A 43 32.96 9.83 -35.86
N ASP A 44 33.25 10.30 -37.07
CA ASP A 44 32.25 10.96 -37.91
C ASP A 44 31.13 10.01 -38.37
N VAL A 45 31.51 8.79 -38.75
CA VAL A 45 30.53 7.76 -39.15
C VAL A 45 29.73 7.28 -37.95
N LEU A 46 30.36 7.09 -36.80
CA LEU A 46 29.70 6.74 -35.54
C LEU A 46 28.64 7.78 -35.15
N PHE A 47 29.04 9.07 -35.22
CA PHE A 47 28.16 10.18 -34.86
C PHE A 47 26.98 10.34 -35.84
N SER A 48 27.25 10.24 -37.16
CA SER A 48 26.19 10.29 -38.17
C SER A 48 25.20 9.16 -38.01
N LYS A 49 25.66 7.93 -37.75
CA LYS A 49 24.82 6.78 -37.51
C LYS A 49 23.99 6.91 -36.24
N MET A 50 24.57 7.41 -35.16
CA MET A 50 23.85 7.70 -33.94
C MET A 50 22.65 8.62 -34.19
N LYS A 51 22.87 9.74 -34.90
CA LYS A 51 21.80 10.69 -35.19
C LYS A 51 20.71 10.05 -36.05
N GLU A 52 21.08 9.38 -37.13
CA GLU A 52 20.14 8.67 -38.01
C GLU A 52 19.25 7.70 -37.27
N ILE A 53 19.82 6.92 -36.33
CA ILE A 53 19.11 5.82 -35.65
C ILE A 53 18.31 6.31 -34.46
N THR A 54 18.82 7.31 -33.72
CA THR A 54 18.30 7.58 -32.36
C THR A 54 17.54 8.89 -32.22
N GLU A 55 17.79 9.92 -33.07
CA GLU A 55 17.19 11.23 -32.83
C GLU A 55 15.65 11.25 -33.01
N HIS A 56 15.10 10.41 -33.87
CA HIS A 56 13.65 10.29 -34.04
C HIS A 56 12.98 9.74 -32.77
N GLU A 57 13.61 8.79 -32.08
CA GLU A 57 13.02 8.09 -30.92
C GLU A 57 13.39 8.74 -29.58
N LEU A 58 14.61 9.25 -29.46
CA LEU A 58 15.18 9.72 -28.20
C LEU A 58 15.38 11.26 -28.15
N GLY A 59 15.05 11.97 -29.23
CA GLY A 59 15.31 13.39 -29.36
C GLY A 59 16.74 13.72 -29.79
N MET A 60 16.98 15.00 -30.08
CA MET A 60 18.26 15.49 -30.56
C MET A 60 19.38 15.28 -29.53
N TYR A 61 20.57 14.94 -30.03
CA TYR A 61 21.75 14.83 -29.18
C TYR A 61 22.42 16.21 -29.07
N ASN A 62 22.58 16.72 -27.86
CA ASN A 62 22.99 18.12 -27.59
C ASN A 62 24.49 18.30 -27.29
N ALA A 63 25.34 17.32 -27.66
CA ALA A 63 26.78 17.40 -27.47
C ALA A 63 27.53 17.09 -28.78
N ASP A 64 28.87 17.14 -28.74
CA ASP A 64 29.66 16.93 -29.91
C ASP A 64 30.00 15.45 -30.20
N ARG A 65 30.69 15.20 -31.32
CA ARG A 65 31.04 13.85 -31.78
C ARG A 65 32.06 13.14 -30.87
N VAL A 66 32.93 13.89 -30.22
CA VAL A 66 33.97 13.34 -29.33
C VAL A 66 33.32 12.90 -28.02
N ASP A 67 32.41 13.70 -27.53
CA ASP A 67 31.62 13.36 -26.36
C ASP A 67 30.82 12.07 -26.58
N PHE A 68 30.16 11.92 -27.75
CA PHE A 68 29.43 10.70 -28.06
C PHE A 68 30.37 9.49 -28.15
N GLN A 69 31.55 9.64 -28.76
CA GLN A 69 32.54 8.58 -28.84
C GLN A 69 32.99 8.10 -27.46
N ASN A 70 33.27 9.04 -26.54
CA ASN A 70 33.66 8.72 -25.17
C ASN A 70 32.53 7.96 -24.44
N MET A 71 31.27 8.41 -24.57
CA MET A 71 30.11 7.76 -24.00
C MET A 71 29.90 6.37 -24.63
N PHE A 72 30.05 6.23 -25.94
CA PHE A 72 29.94 4.96 -26.65
C PHE A 72 30.95 3.95 -26.11
N HIS A 73 32.22 4.32 -25.96
CA HIS A 73 33.23 3.45 -25.38
C HIS A 73 32.98 3.09 -23.93
N ALA A 74 32.42 4.01 -23.14
CA ALA A 74 32.10 3.76 -21.75
C ALA A 74 30.95 2.76 -21.57
N PHE A 75 29.93 2.77 -22.45
CA PHE A 75 28.74 1.95 -22.26
C PHE A 75 28.60 0.76 -23.21
N GLN A 76 29.38 0.63 -24.27
CA GLN A 76 29.18 -0.44 -25.26
C GLN A 76 29.22 -1.85 -24.65
N ASP A 77 30.07 -2.09 -23.67
CA ASP A 77 30.21 -3.40 -23.01
C ASP A 77 29.43 -3.49 -21.67
N ALA A 78 28.66 -2.46 -21.30
CA ALA A 78 27.85 -2.45 -20.09
C ALA A 78 26.62 -3.36 -20.24
N ASP A 79 26.29 -4.14 -19.18
CA ASP A 79 25.05 -4.91 -19.14
C ASP A 79 23.82 -3.99 -18.99
N THR A 80 22.82 -4.23 -19.80
CA THR A 80 21.63 -3.37 -19.89
C THR A 80 20.76 -3.44 -18.64
N ILE A 81 20.54 -4.64 -18.11
CA ILE A 81 19.71 -4.84 -16.92
C ILE A 81 20.42 -4.31 -15.68
N GLU A 82 21.74 -4.58 -15.56
CA GLU A 82 22.56 -4.07 -14.45
C GLU A 82 22.58 -2.54 -14.43
N PHE A 83 22.74 -1.89 -15.59
CA PHE A 83 22.71 -0.43 -15.69
C PHE A 83 21.37 0.14 -15.22
N VAL A 84 20.25 -0.35 -15.74
CA VAL A 84 18.92 0.17 -15.41
C VAL A 84 18.56 -0.10 -13.96
N THR A 85 18.84 -1.28 -13.46
CA THR A 85 18.61 -1.63 -12.04
C THR A 85 19.40 -0.73 -11.12
N TYR A 86 20.64 -0.37 -11.49
CA TYR A 86 21.47 0.55 -10.72
C TYR A 86 20.90 1.98 -10.72
N VAL A 87 20.59 2.51 -11.90
CA VAL A 87 20.07 3.89 -12.06
C VAL A 87 18.74 4.08 -11.33
N TYR A 88 17.88 3.05 -11.35
CA TYR A 88 16.54 3.11 -10.77
C TYR A 88 16.45 2.49 -9.35
N LYS A 89 17.57 2.07 -8.74
CA LYS A 89 17.58 1.41 -7.41
C LYS A 89 16.78 2.14 -6.33
N ASP A 90 16.85 3.48 -6.31
CA ASP A 90 16.15 4.32 -5.32
C ASP A 90 15.05 5.16 -5.99
N ASP A 91 14.46 4.64 -7.08
CA ASP A 91 13.39 5.34 -7.78
C ASP A 91 12.09 5.34 -6.96
N LYS A 92 11.53 6.54 -6.79
CA LYS A 92 10.22 6.75 -6.17
C LYS A 92 9.09 6.84 -7.20
N GLY A 93 9.41 6.82 -8.48
CA GLY A 93 8.47 6.88 -9.58
C GLY A 93 7.78 5.55 -9.90
N GLY A 94 8.36 4.45 -9.44
CA GLY A 94 7.74 3.13 -9.59
C GLY A 94 8.12 2.38 -10.89
N SER A 95 9.27 2.70 -11.50
CA SER A 95 9.67 2.10 -12.78
C SER A 95 10.34 0.73 -12.65
N VAL A 96 11.24 0.56 -11.67
CA VAL A 96 11.95 -0.72 -11.43
C VAL A 96 11.80 -1.05 -9.95
N VAL A 97 10.71 -1.70 -9.58
CA VAL A 97 10.30 -1.78 -8.17
C VAL A 97 10.15 -3.19 -7.63
N SER A 98 10.02 -4.18 -8.51
CA SER A 98 9.81 -5.56 -8.06
C SER A 98 11.08 -6.15 -7.46
N PRO A 99 11.02 -6.65 -6.22
CA PRO A 99 12.13 -7.42 -5.67
C PRO A 99 12.24 -8.78 -6.38
N ARG A 100 13.41 -9.39 -6.32
CA ARG A 100 13.70 -10.68 -6.96
C ARG A 100 12.71 -11.78 -6.53
N CYS A 101 12.33 -11.85 -5.26
CA CYS A 101 11.38 -12.82 -4.76
C CYS A 101 10.01 -12.77 -5.46
N LEU A 102 9.60 -11.60 -5.96
CA LEU A 102 8.35 -11.47 -6.71
C LEU A 102 8.46 -12.06 -8.12
N THR A 103 9.56 -11.80 -8.81
CA THR A 103 9.81 -12.41 -10.15
C THR A 103 10.04 -13.91 -10.05
N ASP A 104 10.68 -14.39 -9.00
CA ASP A 104 10.81 -15.82 -8.71
C ASP A 104 9.45 -16.48 -8.44
N TYR A 105 8.56 -15.82 -7.68
CA TYR A 105 7.17 -16.25 -7.50
C TYR A 105 6.44 -16.37 -8.85
N MET A 106 6.52 -15.33 -9.69
CA MET A 106 5.92 -15.36 -11.04
C MET A 106 6.43 -16.54 -11.86
N LYS A 107 7.74 -16.78 -11.83
CA LYS A 107 8.38 -17.91 -12.51
C LYS A 107 7.84 -19.25 -12.02
N GLU A 108 7.75 -19.46 -10.71
CA GLU A 108 7.17 -20.67 -10.12
C GLU A 108 5.71 -20.86 -10.53
N ARG A 109 4.91 -19.81 -10.52
CA ARG A 109 3.51 -19.85 -10.98
C ARG A 109 3.41 -20.25 -12.44
N ILE A 110 4.20 -19.68 -13.34
CA ILE A 110 4.23 -20.01 -14.76
C ILE A 110 4.66 -21.47 -14.97
N LEU A 111 5.68 -21.94 -14.29
CA LEU A 111 6.14 -23.34 -14.36
C LEU A 111 5.07 -24.33 -13.86
N TYR A 112 4.27 -23.93 -12.87
CA TYR A 112 3.16 -24.74 -12.35
C TYR A 112 1.96 -24.76 -13.31
N ILE A 113 1.52 -23.58 -13.81
CA ILE A 113 0.34 -23.42 -14.67
C ILE A 113 0.62 -23.94 -16.10
N LYS A 114 1.87 -23.75 -16.59
CA LYS A 114 2.32 -24.06 -17.97
C LYS A 114 1.45 -23.39 -19.04
N PRO A 115 1.23 -22.06 -18.97
CA PRO A 115 0.39 -21.34 -19.90
C PRO A 115 1.04 -21.26 -21.29
N GLU A 116 0.23 -21.29 -22.36
CA GLU A 116 0.70 -21.09 -23.73
C GLU A 116 0.90 -19.61 -24.07
N ASN A 117 0.02 -18.73 -23.52
CA ASN A 117 0.06 -17.30 -23.76
C ASN A 117 0.13 -16.55 -22.43
N ILE A 118 1.21 -15.81 -22.23
CA ILE A 118 1.54 -15.10 -20.99
C ILE A 118 1.53 -13.59 -21.27
N LEU A 119 0.94 -12.81 -20.36
CA LEU A 119 1.02 -11.36 -20.35
C LEU A 119 1.66 -10.86 -19.04
N ILE A 120 2.74 -10.11 -19.15
CA ILE A 120 3.35 -9.38 -18.03
C ILE A 120 3.21 -7.89 -18.34
N THR A 121 2.43 -7.19 -17.54
CA THR A 121 2.15 -5.77 -17.75
C THR A 121 3.17 -4.88 -17.07
N GLU A 122 3.45 -3.70 -17.67
CA GLU A 122 4.44 -2.75 -17.18
C GLU A 122 5.76 -3.47 -16.80
N ALA A 123 6.28 -4.25 -17.77
CA ALA A 123 7.35 -5.23 -17.56
C ALA A 123 8.66 -4.60 -17.05
N GLU A 124 8.87 -3.32 -17.28
CA GLU A 124 9.99 -2.55 -16.70
C GLU A 124 10.03 -2.59 -15.18
N LYS A 125 8.89 -2.77 -14.52
CA LYS A 125 8.84 -2.90 -13.06
C LYS A 125 9.54 -4.16 -12.54
N HIS A 126 9.64 -5.19 -13.40
CA HIS A 126 10.08 -6.54 -13.06
C HIS A 126 11.48 -6.88 -13.58
N LEU A 127 12.26 -5.90 -14.06
CA LEU A 127 13.59 -6.15 -14.65
C LEU A 127 14.52 -6.98 -13.76
N ASN A 128 14.38 -6.87 -12.44
CA ASN A 128 15.11 -7.71 -11.51
C ASN A 128 14.59 -9.16 -11.54
N GLY A 129 15.13 -9.97 -12.43
CA GLY A 129 14.78 -11.38 -12.63
C GLY A 129 13.87 -11.66 -13.82
N LEU A 130 13.46 -10.65 -14.59
CA LEU A 130 12.59 -10.83 -15.76
C LEU A 130 13.23 -11.71 -16.84
N ASN A 131 14.56 -11.60 -17.06
CA ASN A 131 15.27 -12.42 -18.02
C ASN A 131 15.17 -13.91 -17.66
N ASP A 132 15.50 -14.26 -16.43
CA ASP A 132 15.44 -15.65 -15.93
C ASP A 132 14.01 -16.21 -15.97
N LEU A 133 13.02 -15.33 -15.77
CA LEU A 133 11.61 -15.71 -15.87
C LEU A 133 11.25 -16.04 -17.33
N VAL A 134 11.61 -15.16 -18.28
CA VAL A 134 11.32 -15.33 -19.70
C VAL A 134 12.02 -16.58 -20.26
N GLU A 135 13.29 -16.79 -19.92
CA GLU A 135 14.05 -17.98 -20.33
C GLU A 135 13.43 -19.30 -19.84
N ALA A 136 12.76 -19.27 -18.70
CA ALA A 136 12.07 -20.44 -18.15
C ALA A 136 10.70 -20.71 -18.80
N CYS A 137 10.15 -19.76 -19.57
CA CYS A 137 8.84 -19.89 -20.21
C CYS A 137 8.93 -20.67 -21.51
N SER A 138 8.10 -21.70 -21.65
CA SER A 138 7.92 -22.44 -22.92
C SER A 138 6.84 -21.82 -23.81
N GLY A 139 5.94 -21.02 -23.26
CA GLY A 139 4.85 -20.34 -23.97
C GLY A 139 5.28 -18.99 -24.56
N LYS A 140 4.36 -18.36 -25.28
CA LYS A 140 4.54 -16.99 -25.81
C LYS A 140 4.40 -15.97 -24.67
N VAL A 141 5.37 -15.08 -24.53
CA VAL A 141 5.39 -14.04 -23.52
C VAL A 141 5.16 -12.67 -24.17
N THR A 142 4.09 -12.01 -23.80
CA THR A 142 3.85 -10.61 -24.16
C THR A 142 4.25 -9.73 -22.99
N LEU A 143 5.19 -8.81 -23.21
CA LEU A 143 5.62 -7.80 -22.26
C LEU A 143 5.06 -6.44 -22.70
N THR A 144 4.44 -5.71 -21.79
CA THR A 144 3.94 -4.35 -22.11
C THR A 144 4.67 -3.28 -21.34
N SER A 145 4.80 -2.10 -21.93
CA SER A 145 5.17 -0.86 -21.26
C SER A 145 4.40 0.30 -21.87
N GLN A 146 3.89 1.21 -21.05
CA GLN A 146 3.33 2.47 -21.54
C GLN A 146 4.40 3.55 -21.74
N ASN A 147 5.57 3.40 -21.16
CA ASN A 147 6.69 4.32 -21.32
C ASN A 147 7.50 3.94 -22.56
N ARG A 148 7.59 4.87 -23.52
CA ARG A 148 8.28 4.64 -24.80
C ARG A 148 9.75 4.22 -24.63
N LYS A 149 10.45 4.77 -23.64
CA LYS A 149 11.86 4.47 -23.40
C LYS A 149 12.04 3.07 -22.85
N PHE A 150 11.20 2.66 -21.91
CA PHE A 150 11.20 1.28 -21.41
C PHE A 150 10.72 0.27 -22.46
N TYR A 151 9.77 0.66 -23.32
CA TYR A 151 9.40 -0.18 -24.47
C TYR A 151 10.62 -0.46 -25.36
N LEU A 152 11.40 0.58 -25.74
CA LEU A 152 12.63 0.42 -26.53
C LEU A 152 13.69 -0.42 -25.79
N LEU A 153 13.83 -0.21 -24.49
CA LEU A 153 14.71 -1.00 -23.64
C LEU A 153 14.35 -2.49 -23.67
N LEU A 154 13.07 -2.83 -23.45
CA LEU A 154 12.59 -4.20 -23.47
C LEU A 154 12.79 -4.84 -24.85
N GLN A 155 12.54 -4.12 -25.95
CA GLN A 155 12.84 -4.61 -27.29
C GLN A 155 14.31 -4.97 -27.47
N MET A 156 15.21 -4.19 -26.85
CA MET A 156 16.65 -4.45 -26.92
C MET A 156 17.07 -5.65 -26.07
N ILE A 157 16.52 -5.77 -24.88
CA ILE A 157 16.84 -6.89 -23.97
C ILE A 157 16.40 -8.23 -24.57
N PHE A 158 15.22 -8.28 -25.18
CA PHE A 158 14.58 -9.52 -25.62
C PHE A 158 14.60 -9.73 -27.16
N GLU A 159 15.44 -8.99 -27.90
CA GLU A 159 15.45 -9.07 -29.37
C GLU A 159 15.80 -10.47 -29.94
N ASN A 160 16.54 -11.29 -29.18
CA ASN A 160 16.94 -12.63 -29.58
C ASN A 160 16.05 -13.74 -28.98
N GLN A 161 14.89 -13.38 -28.41
CA GLN A 161 13.95 -14.30 -27.79
C GLN A 161 12.72 -14.43 -28.70
N ASP A 162 12.67 -15.49 -29.52
CA ASP A 162 11.61 -15.69 -30.52
C ASP A 162 10.20 -15.84 -29.93
N ASN A 163 10.11 -16.25 -28.66
CA ASN A 163 8.84 -16.41 -27.94
C ASN A 163 8.37 -15.13 -27.25
N VAL A 164 9.10 -14.01 -27.36
CA VAL A 164 8.78 -12.74 -26.68
C VAL A 164 8.23 -11.71 -27.66
N GLN A 165 7.09 -11.12 -27.31
CA GLN A 165 6.53 -9.98 -28.02
C GLN A 165 6.49 -8.76 -27.08
N ILE A 166 7.01 -7.62 -27.52
CA ILE A 166 6.95 -6.36 -26.75
C ILE A 166 5.87 -5.46 -27.35
N LYS A 167 4.97 -4.94 -26.51
CA LYS A 167 3.90 -4.02 -26.93
C LYS A 167 4.00 -2.68 -26.20
N HIS A 168 3.94 -1.58 -26.95
CA HIS A 168 3.78 -0.24 -26.38
C HIS A 168 2.30 0.00 -26.09
N LEU A 169 1.87 -0.20 -24.86
CA LEU A 169 0.47 -0.30 -24.49
C LEU A 169 0.24 0.17 -23.06
N SER A 170 -0.87 0.89 -22.81
CA SER A 170 -1.36 1.24 -21.49
C SER A 170 -2.46 0.28 -21.03
N ILE A 171 -2.34 -0.23 -19.80
CA ILE A 171 -3.38 -1.08 -19.17
C ILE A 171 -4.54 -0.27 -18.59
N TYR A 172 -4.47 1.06 -18.64
CA TYR A 172 -5.47 1.98 -18.06
C TYR A 172 -6.45 2.55 -19.09
N THR A 173 -6.30 2.16 -20.35
CA THR A 173 -7.21 2.53 -21.42
C THR A 173 -8.02 1.34 -21.87
N ASP A 174 -9.13 1.60 -22.58
CA ASP A 174 -9.88 0.53 -23.22
C ASP A 174 -9.02 -0.12 -24.30
N LEU A 175 -8.71 -1.39 -24.09
CA LEU A 175 -7.86 -2.16 -24.98
C LEU A 175 -8.74 -3.00 -25.87
N LEU A 176 -8.98 -2.56 -27.08
CA LEU A 176 -9.80 -3.27 -28.07
C LEU A 176 -9.09 -4.49 -28.69
N ALA A 177 -8.17 -5.13 -27.97
CA ALA A 177 -7.39 -6.23 -28.50
C ALA A 177 -8.17 -7.55 -28.50
N GLU A 178 -7.97 -8.36 -29.53
CA GLU A 178 -8.53 -9.72 -29.65
C GLU A 178 -7.73 -10.78 -28.88
N ASP A 179 -6.55 -10.40 -28.38
CA ASP A 179 -5.64 -11.32 -27.67
C ASP A 179 -6.28 -11.89 -26.41
N ARG A 180 -5.97 -13.15 -26.13
CA ARG A 180 -6.37 -13.85 -24.90
C ARG A 180 -5.17 -14.52 -24.29
N TYR A 181 -5.08 -14.44 -22.94
CA TYR A 181 -3.94 -14.92 -22.18
C TYR A 181 -4.37 -15.99 -21.17
N ASP A 182 -3.54 -17.01 -21.03
CA ASP A 182 -3.74 -18.09 -20.07
C ASP A 182 -3.20 -17.72 -18.70
N TYR A 183 -2.22 -16.79 -18.68
CA TYR A 183 -1.71 -16.22 -17.46
C TYR A 183 -1.40 -14.74 -17.64
N ILE A 184 -1.88 -13.92 -16.71
CA ILE A 184 -1.58 -12.48 -16.63
C ILE A 184 -0.93 -12.18 -15.28
N PHE A 185 0.14 -11.39 -15.29
CA PHE A 185 0.69 -10.79 -14.09
C PHE A 185 0.64 -9.26 -14.17
N CYS A 186 0.15 -8.63 -13.10
CA CYS A 186 0.01 -7.19 -13.06
C CYS A 186 0.38 -6.59 -11.69
N LEU A 187 1.30 -5.63 -11.72
CA LEU A 187 1.57 -4.68 -10.63
C LEU A 187 1.23 -3.27 -11.14
N PRO A 188 -0.01 -2.79 -10.98
CA PRO A 188 -0.43 -1.51 -11.54
C PRO A 188 0.19 -0.32 -10.78
N ALA A 189 0.03 0.87 -11.32
CA ALA A 189 0.28 2.10 -10.59
C ALA A 189 -0.82 2.32 -9.54
N PHE A 190 -0.43 2.68 -8.32
CA PHE A 190 -1.35 2.89 -7.20
C PHE A 190 -1.64 4.37 -6.96
N GLY A 191 -2.89 4.67 -6.56
CA GLY A 191 -3.27 5.97 -6.01
C GLY A 191 -3.48 7.08 -7.03
N PHE A 192 -3.45 6.79 -8.31
CA PHE A 192 -3.77 7.75 -9.37
C PHE A 192 -5.25 7.71 -9.71
N LYS A 193 -5.86 8.88 -9.92
CA LYS A 193 -7.19 9.00 -10.50
C LYS A 193 -7.08 9.46 -11.93
N MET A 194 -7.73 8.73 -12.82
CA MET A 194 -7.83 9.08 -14.24
C MET A 194 -8.94 10.11 -14.42
N ASN A 195 -8.69 11.14 -15.24
CA ASN A 195 -9.68 12.22 -15.48
C ASN A 195 -10.74 11.83 -16.50
N ASP A 196 -10.32 11.32 -17.64
CA ASP A 196 -11.19 10.95 -18.76
C ASP A 196 -11.32 9.43 -18.84
N VAL A 197 -12.19 8.87 -18.00
CA VAL A 197 -12.43 7.43 -17.92
C VAL A 197 -13.78 7.13 -18.59
N PRO A 198 -13.84 6.23 -19.57
CA PRO A 198 -15.09 5.75 -20.14
C PRO A 198 -16.06 5.22 -19.06
N ASP A 199 -17.37 5.42 -19.29
CA ASP A 199 -18.43 5.02 -18.34
C ASP A 199 -18.54 3.50 -18.11
N ILE A 200 -17.83 2.69 -18.90
CA ILE A 200 -17.75 1.25 -18.72
C ILE A 200 -16.97 0.83 -17.46
N PHE A 201 -16.09 1.71 -16.95
CA PHE A 201 -15.31 1.42 -15.75
C PHE A 201 -16.08 1.79 -14.48
N TYR A 202 -16.03 0.90 -13.49
CA TYR A 202 -16.71 1.09 -12.20
C TYR A 202 -16.05 2.16 -11.33
N THR A 203 -14.75 2.40 -11.53
CA THR A 203 -13.95 3.36 -10.75
C THR A 203 -13.07 4.22 -11.65
N ARG A 204 -12.59 5.34 -11.10
CA ARG A 204 -11.56 6.20 -11.72
C ARG A 204 -10.16 5.94 -11.18
N ASP A 205 -10.02 5.07 -10.20
CA ASP A 205 -8.73 4.72 -9.62
C ASP A 205 -7.97 3.77 -10.57
N SER A 206 -6.71 4.07 -10.84
CA SER A 206 -5.87 3.34 -11.81
C SER A 206 -5.81 1.84 -11.56
N ASP A 207 -5.66 1.43 -10.30
CA ASP A 207 -5.63 0.03 -9.90
C ASP A 207 -6.96 -0.70 -10.19
N GLY A 208 -8.09 -0.06 -10.00
CA GLY A 208 -9.39 -0.66 -10.34
C GLY A 208 -9.64 -0.75 -11.85
N ILE A 209 -9.26 0.29 -12.61
CA ILE A 209 -9.35 0.29 -14.08
C ILE A 209 -8.48 -0.84 -14.67
N ALA A 210 -7.23 -0.95 -14.22
CA ALA A 210 -6.30 -1.98 -14.70
C ALA A 210 -6.85 -3.39 -14.46
N LEU A 211 -7.39 -3.67 -13.28
CA LEU A 211 -7.99 -4.97 -13.00
C LEU A 211 -9.17 -5.25 -13.91
N GLN A 212 -10.14 -4.32 -13.98
CA GLN A 212 -11.33 -4.49 -14.82
C GLN A 212 -10.97 -4.71 -16.29
N ASN A 213 -9.98 -3.98 -16.82
CA ASN A 213 -9.48 -4.17 -18.16
C ASN A 213 -8.89 -5.57 -18.37
N LEU A 214 -7.95 -5.97 -17.51
CA LEU A 214 -7.19 -7.19 -17.69
C LEU A 214 -8.04 -8.46 -17.56
N LEU A 215 -9.10 -8.43 -16.77
CA LEU A 215 -10.06 -9.54 -16.68
C LEU A 215 -10.68 -9.89 -18.05
N ASN A 216 -10.85 -8.91 -18.95
CA ASN A 216 -11.36 -9.13 -20.29
C ASN A 216 -10.38 -9.85 -21.22
N TYR A 217 -9.09 -9.88 -20.87
CA TYR A 217 -8.04 -10.56 -21.65
C TYR A 217 -7.79 -12.01 -21.23
N LEU A 218 -8.45 -12.50 -20.20
CA LEU A 218 -8.32 -13.88 -19.78
C LEU A 218 -8.90 -14.83 -20.84
N SER A 219 -8.17 -15.87 -21.19
CA SER A 219 -8.67 -17.03 -21.97
C SER A 219 -9.72 -17.79 -21.15
N LYS A 220 -10.34 -18.81 -21.72
CA LYS A 220 -11.40 -19.58 -21.04
C LYS A 220 -10.94 -20.13 -19.68
N ASN A 221 -9.71 -20.61 -19.59
CA ASN A 221 -9.11 -21.15 -18.36
C ASN A 221 -8.01 -20.22 -17.81
N GLY A 222 -8.03 -18.94 -18.24
CA GLY A 222 -7.01 -17.97 -17.91
C GLY A 222 -7.04 -17.55 -16.44
N LYS A 223 -5.86 -17.21 -15.94
CA LYS A 223 -5.63 -16.77 -14.57
C LYS A 223 -4.87 -15.45 -14.54
N ILE A 224 -5.18 -14.63 -13.56
CA ILE A 224 -4.45 -13.40 -13.29
C ILE A 224 -3.95 -13.39 -11.86
N ASP A 225 -2.66 -13.13 -11.68
CA ASP A 225 -2.07 -12.75 -10.39
C ASP A 225 -1.91 -11.22 -10.38
N TYR A 226 -2.65 -10.58 -9.50
CA TYR A 226 -2.82 -9.14 -9.46
C TYR A 226 -2.37 -8.57 -8.12
N ILE A 227 -1.49 -7.57 -8.13
CA ILE A 227 -1.08 -6.89 -6.90
C ILE A 227 -1.95 -5.66 -6.70
N SER A 228 -2.61 -5.60 -5.55
CA SER A 228 -3.58 -4.57 -5.22
C SER A 228 -3.25 -3.86 -3.91
N PRO A 229 -3.51 -2.55 -3.80
CA PRO A 229 -3.60 -1.89 -2.51
C PRO A 229 -4.86 -2.32 -1.76
N ALA A 230 -4.86 -2.15 -0.43
CA ALA A 230 -5.98 -2.51 0.42
C ALA A 230 -7.33 -1.90 0.03
N LYS A 231 -7.32 -0.76 -0.68
CA LYS A 231 -8.52 -0.05 -1.11
C LYS A 231 -9.46 -0.91 -1.95
N LEU A 232 -8.94 -1.76 -2.83
CA LEU A 232 -9.75 -2.68 -3.63
C LEU A 232 -10.56 -3.62 -2.74
N LEU A 233 -10.02 -4.05 -1.60
CA LEU A 233 -10.62 -5.10 -0.78
C LEU A 233 -11.88 -4.66 -0.04
N PHE A 234 -11.98 -3.38 0.36
CA PHE A 234 -13.07 -2.94 1.24
C PHE A 234 -13.75 -1.62 0.85
N SER A 235 -13.20 -0.82 -0.07
CA SER A 235 -13.83 0.46 -0.40
C SER A 235 -15.19 0.28 -1.08
N ALA A 236 -16.09 1.23 -0.79
CA ALA A 236 -17.44 1.25 -1.34
C ALA A 236 -17.49 1.76 -2.80
N MET A 237 -18.69 1.96 -3.32
CA MET A 237 -18.98 2.49 -4.67
C MET A 237 -18.35 1.68 -5.80
N GLY A 238 -17.42 2.28 -6.57
CA GLY A 238 -16.85 1.65 -7.75
C GLY A 238 -16.09 0.35 -7.46
N PHE A 239 -15.36 0.29 -6.35
CA PHE A 239 -14.67 -0.94 -5.95
C PHE A 239 -15.61 -2.04 -5.47
N GLU A 240 -16.71 -1.68 -4.82
CA GLU A 240 -17.76 -2.65 -4.46
C GLU A 240 -18.36 -3.29 -5.71
N LYS A 241 -18.67 -2.48 -6.75
CA LYS A 241 -19.16 -3.01 -8.03
C LYS A 241 -18.15 -3.92 -8.70
N LEU A 242 -16.86 -3.53 -8.67
CA LEU A 242 -15.79 -4.35 -9.25
C LEU A 242 -15.64 -5.71 -8.53
N ARG A 243 -15.71 -5.73 -7.18
CA ARG A 243 -15.69 -6.98 -6.42
C ARG A 243 -16.87 -7.88 -6.77
N LYS A 244 -18.09 -7.32 -6.84
CA LYS A 244 -19.29 -8.07 -7.24
C LYS A 244 -19.18 -8.65 -8.65
N ASP A 245 -18.64 -7.88 -9.59
CA ASP A 245 -18.39 -8.36 -10.95
C ASP A 245 -17.40 -9.55 -10.96
N VAL A 246 -16.33 -9.47 -10.15
CA VAL A 246 -15.39 -10.59 -9.99
C VAL A 246 -16.06 -11.80 -9.34
N GLU A 247 -16.88 -11.62 -8.31
CA GLU A 247 -17.59 -12.69 -7.62
C GLU A 247 -18.63 -13.39 -8.49
N GLU A 248 -19.28 -12.65 -9.41
CA GLU A 248 -20.31 -13.15 -10.30
C GLU A 248 -19.77 -13.81 -11.57
N ASN A 249 -18.69 -13.29 -12.14
CA ASN A 249 -18.19 -13.67 -13.47
C ASN A 249 -16.84 -14.39 -13.46
N PHE A 250 -16.16 -14.43 -12.31
CA PHE A 250 -14.86 -15.03 -12.10
C PHE A 250 -14.80 -15.74 -10.74
N ALA A 251 -13.65 -16.34 -10.42
CA ALA A 251 -13.40 -16.91 -9.11
C ALA A 251 -12.09 -16.41 -8.51
N LEU A 252 -12.11 -16.05 -7.23
CA LEU A 252 -10.88 -15.86 -6.46
C LEU A 252 -10.27 -17.25 -6.16
N GLU A 253 -9.02 -17.47 -6.54
CA GLU A 253 -8.26 -18.67 -6.17
C GLU A 253 -7.50 -18.49 -4.88
N SER A 254 -6.87 -17.33 -4.74
CA SER A 254 -6.13 -16.99 -3.52
C SER A 254 -6.08 -15.50 -3.27
N LEU A 255 -5.89 -15.14 -2.01
CA LEU A 255 -5.73 -13.79 -1.54
C LEU A 255 -4.72 -13.75 -0.39
N PHE A 256 -3.55 -13.15 -0.64
CA PHE A 256 -2.45 -13.10 0.31
C PHE A 256 -2.07 -11.67 0.67
N ILE A 257 -1.82 -11.43 1.95
CA ILE A 257 -1.16 -10.22 2.42
C ILE A 257 0.31 -10.32 2.04
N LEU A 258 0.83 -9.32 1.33
CA LEU A 258 2.25 -9.23 0.98
C LEU A 258 3.07 -8.61 2.13
N PRO A 259 4.37 -8.92 2.20
CA PRO A 259 5.26 -8.37 3.22
C PRO A 259 5.26 -6.85 3.23
N ASP A 260 5.23 -6.26 4.41
CA ASP A 260 5.23 -4.82 4.59
C ASP A 260 6.47 -4.17 3.98
N GLY A 261 6.25 -3.10 3.22
CA GLY A 261 7.32 -2.34 2.59
C GLY A 261 8.01 -3.03 1.42
N LEU A 262 7.41 -4.10 0.86
CA LEU A 262 7.92 -4.89 -0.27
C LEU A 262 8.37 -4.01 -1.45
N PHE A 263 7.66 -2.93 -1.71
CA PHE A 263 7.89 -2.01 -2.83
C PHE A 263 8.59 -0.70 -2.44
N ARG A 264 9.30 -0.66 -1.31
CA ARG A 264 10.13 0.52 -0.97
C ARG A 264 11.32 0.63 -1.92
N PRO A 265 11.73 1.85 -2.29
CA PRO A 265 11.27 3.17 -1.81
C PRO A 265 10.06 3.75 -2.54
N TRP A 266 9.50 3.06 -3.57
CA TRP A 266 8.35 3.54 -4.33
C TRP A 266 7.13 3.78 -3.43
N THR A 267 6.70 2.75 -2.70
CA THR A 267 5.57 2.84 -1.79
C THR A 267 5.75 1.97 -0.55
N ALA A 268 5.14 2.42 0.56
CA ALA A 268 5.07 1.66 1.81
C ALA A 268 3.62 1.24 2.15
N ILE A 269 2.69 1.35 1.20
CA ILE A 269 1.31 0.93 1.42
C ILE A 269 1.22 -0.60 1.56
N LYS A 270 0.27 -1.06 2.36
CA LYS A 270 -0.05 -2.48 2.45
C LYS A 270 -0.63 -2.98 1.13
N THR A 271 -0.09 -4.07 0.63
CA THR A 271 -0.47 -4.66 -0.66
C THR A 271 -0.85 -6.12 -0.51
N TYR A 272 -1.62 -6.59 -1.46
CA TYR A 272 -2.16 -7.94 -1.50
C TYR A 272 -1.89 -8.55 -2.87
N LEU A 273 -1.64 -9.84 -2.88
CA LEU A 273 -1.58 -10.65 -4.09
C LEU A 273 -2.91 -11.39 -4.24
N ILE A 274 -3.62 -11.10 -5.31
CA ILE A 274 -4.94 -11.65 -5.61
C ILE A 274 -4.82 -12.52 -6.85
N SER A 275 -5.14 -13.79 -6.73
CA SER A 275 -5.23 -14.70 -7.88
C SER A 275 -6.70 -14.88 -8.25
N ILE A 276 -7.02 -14.59 -9.52
CA ILE A 276 -8.38 -14.69 -10.08
C ILE A 276 -8.34 -15.59 -11.29
N SER A 277 -9.35 -16.45 -11.45
CA SER A 277 -9.53 -17.31 -12.64
C SER A 277 -10.94 -17.20 -13.20
N LYS A 278 -11.14 -17.68 -14.42
CA LYS A 278 -12.49 -17.84 -14.99
C LYS A 278 -13.22 -19.08 -14.53
N GLU A 279 -12.50 -20.05 -13.96
CA GLU A 279 -13.08 -21.26 -13.43
C GLU A 279 -13.56 -21.05 -12.01
N HIS A 280 -14.80 -21.46 -11.71
CA HIS A 280 -15.34 -21.37 -10.37
C HIS A 280 -14.70 -22.41 -9.44
N ASN A 281 -14.09 -21.95 -8.37
CA ASN A 281 -13.51 -22.79 -7.34
C ASN A 281 -14.47 -22.95 -6.16
N LYS A 282 -14.43 -24.13 -5.50
CA LYS A 282 -15.19 -24.37 -4.27
C LYS A 282 -14.55 -23.74 -3.05
N ASN A 283 -13.25 -23.60 -3.07
CA ASN A 283 -12.43 -23.12 -1.96
C ASN A 283 -11.55 -21.95 -2.39
N LEU A 284 -11.28 -21.07 -1.44
CA LEU A 284 -10.39 -19.93 -1.56
C LEU A 284 -9.21 -20.11 -0.59
N LEU A 285 -8.01 -19.90 -1.08
CA LEU A 285 -6.81 -19.91 -0.26
C LEU A 285 -6.49 -18.50 0.23
N ILE A 286 -6.45 -18.30 1.54
CA ILE A 286 -6.11 -17.00 2.16
C ILE A 286 -4.88 -17.12 3.04
N GLY A 287 -4.17 -16.02 3.27
CA GLY A 287 -3.03 -16.02 4.18
C GLY A 287 -2.15 -14.78 4.11
N SER A 288 -0.96 -14.89 4.66
CA SER A 288 0.09 -13.89 4.59
C SER A 288 1.40 -14.51 4.08
N LEU A 289 2.18 -13.70 3.37
CA LEU A 289 3.50 -14.05 2.88
C LEU A 289 4.57 -13.26 3.63
N GLU A 290 5.68 -13.89 3.93
CA GLU A 290 6.90 -13.28 4.45
C GLU A 290 8.09 -13.55 3.53
N ILE A 291 9.15 -12.77 3.66
CA ILE A 291 10.41 -13.02 2.94
C ILE A 291 11.38 -13.71 3.88
N LYS A 292 11.76 -14.94 3.52
CA LYS A 292 12.85 -15.69 4.18
C LYS A 292 13.85 -16.15 3.13
N LYS A 293 15.13 -15.83 3.35
CA LYS A 293 16.22 -16.17 2.41
C LYS A 293 15.92 -15.72 0.97
N ASP A 294 15.45 -14.47 0.84
CA ASP A 294 15.10 -13.82 -0.44
C ASP A 294 13.97 -14.50 -1.24
N CYS A 295 13.19 -15.39 -0.62
CA CYS A 295 12.04 -16.06 -1.22
C CYS A 295 10.77 -15.81 -0.42
N PHE A 296 9.62 -15.85 -1.10
CA PHE A 296 8.32 -15.84 -0.42
C PHE A 296 8.08 -17.17 0.28
N GLN A 297 7.64 -17.09 1.53
CA GLN A 297 7.14 -18.22 2.31
C GLN A 297 5.80 -17.85 2.94
N TYR A 298 4.95 -18.86 3.17
CA TYR A 298 3.72 -18.64 3.90
C TYR A 298 4.04 -18.42 5.38
N ASP A 299 3.66 -17.26 5.92
CA ASP A 299 3.63 -16.99 7.35
C ASP A 299 2.37 -17.61 7.95
N GLU A 300 1.23 -17.35 7.29
CA GLU A 300 -0.05 -17.95 7.59
C GLU A 300 -0.74 -18.42 6.31
N LYS A 301 -1.44 -19.57 6.38
CA LYS A 301 -2.17 -20.14 5.25
C LYS A 301 -3.40 -20.88 5.72
N ARG A 302 -4.56 -20.53 5.18
CA ARG A 302 -5.84 -21.17 5.48
C ARG A 302 -6.64 -21.37 4.19
N GLU A 303 -7.28 -22.51 4.06
CA GLU A 303 -8.26 -22.76 3.01
C GLU A 303 -9.67 -22.60 3.62
N ILE A 304 -10.51 -21.80 2.97
CA ILE A 304 -11.90 -21.57 3.37
C ILE A 304 -12.84 -21.90 2.21
N SER A 305 -14.09 -22.24 2.51
CA SER A 305 -15.07 -22.43 1.45
C SER A 305 -15.43 -21.09 0.80
N TYR A 306 -15.67 -21.10 -0.51
CA TYR A 306 -16.08 -19.88 -1.22
C TYR A 306 -17.41 -19.31 -0.68
N ALA A 307 -18.33 -20.18 -0.25
CA ALA A 307 -19.56 -19.77 0.40
C ALA A 307 -19.32 -19.03 1.74
N GLU A 308 -18.33 -19.48 2.52
CA GLU A 308 -17.93 -18.78 3.74
C GLU A 308 -17.36 -17.40 3.43
N PHE A 309 -16.51 -17.29 2.40
CA PHE A 309 -15.95 -16.03 1.97
C PHE A 309 -17.02 -15.02 1.51
N LEU A 310 -17.99 -15.46 0.72
CA LEU A 310 -19.10 -14.62 0.23
C LEU A 310 -20.07 -14.14 1.33
N ASN A 311 -20.03 -14.73 2.51
CA ASN A 311 -20.76 -14.22 3.67
C ASN A 311 -20.12 -12.95 4.28
N HIS A 312 -18.94 -12.55 3.79
CA HIS A 312 -18.29 -11.29 4.17
C HIS A 312 -18.67 -10.18 3.19
N GLU A 313 -18.91 -8.97 3.71
CA GLU A 313 -19.26 -7.81 2.86
C GLU A 313 -18.13 -7.36 1.92
N ASP A 314 -16.90 -7.71 2.24
CA ASP A 314 -15.73 -7.31 1.52
C ASP A 314 -14.61 -8.37 1.59
N TRP A 315 -13.47 -8.09 0.95
CA TRP A 315 -12.37 -9.04 0.80
C TRP A 315 -11.28 -8.91 1.86
N ARG A 316 -11.57 -8.34 3.03
CA ARG A 316 -10.58 -8.23 4.12
C ARG A 316 -10.31 -9.56 4.80
N ILE A 317 -9.24 -10.21 4.41
CA ILE A 317 -8.85 -11.52 4.95
C ILE A 317 -8.29 -11.47 6.36
N GLU A 318 -7.84 -10.32 6.84
CA GLU A 318 -7.40 -10.17 8.23
C GLU A 318 -8.49 -10.56 9.23
N LEU A 319 -9.74 -10.29 8.87
CA LEU A 319 -10.89 -10.66 9.67
C LEU A 319 -11.18 -12.18 9.65
N LEU A 320 -10.69 -12.87 8.61
CA LEU A 320 -10.84 -14.31 8.42
C LEU A 320 -9.67 -15.10 9.00
N LEU A 321 -8.49 -14.48 9.10
CA LEU A 321 -7.28 -15.08 9.62
C LEU A 321 -7.16 -14.96 11.15
N SER A 322 -7.87 -14.00 11.78
CA SER A 322 -7.75 -13.80 13.22
C SER A 322 -8.27 -14.98 14.02
N ASP A 323 -7.63 -15.30 15.14
CA ASP A 323 -8.08 -16.34 16.09
C ASP A 323 -9.42 -15.98 16.77
N GLU A 324 -9.81 -14.70 16.71
CA GLU A 324 -11.08 -14.16 17.23
C GLU A 324 -12.25 -14.28 16.24
N LYS A 325 -12.12 -15.15 15.25
CA LYS A 325 -13.11 -15.39 14.17
C LYS A 325 -14.51 -15.67 14.73
N GLU A 326 -14.60 -16.42 15.81
CA GLU A 326 -15.89 -16.74 16.44
C GLU A 326 -16.61 -15.48 16.94
N CYS A 327 -15.89 -14.55 17.58
CA CYS A 327 -16.44 -13.28 18.05
C CYS A 327 -16.94 -12.41 16.88
N LEU A 328 -16.18 -12.35 15.79
CA LEU A 328 -16.60 -11.62 14.59
C LEU A 328 -17.82 -12.26 13.93
N GLN A 329 -17.85 -13.59 13.85
CA GLN A 329 -18.98 -14.31 13.28
C GLN A 329 -20.24 -14.12 14.13
N GLN A 330 -20.13 -14.20 15.45
CA GLN A 330 -21.22 -13.89 16.38
C GLN A 330 -21.71 -12.45 16.24
N PHE A 331 -20.77 -11.50 16.10
CA PHE A 331 -21.11 -10.10 15.83
C PHE A 331 -21.90 -9.95 14.52
N LYS A 332 -21.42 -10.55 13.42
CA LYS A 332 -22.06 -10.47 12.10
C LYS A 332 -23.43 -11.13 12.06
N THR A 333 -23.59 -12.29 12.68
CA THR A 333 -24.84 -13.07 12.68
C THR A 333 -25.83 -12.63 13.75
N SER A 334 -25.44 -11.72 14.66
CA SER A 334 -26.34 -11.20 15.69
C SER A 334 -27.47 -10.39 15.06
N ASP A 335 -28.68 -10.51 15.64
CA ASP A 335 -29.89 -9.77 15.23
C ASP A 335 -29.83 -8.27 15.58
N ILE A 336 -28.74 -7.80 16.23
CA ILE A 336 -28.57 -6.40 16.60
C ILE A 336 -28.38 -5.57 15.33
N PRO A 337 -29.20 -4.53 15.09
CA PRO A 337 -29.01 -3.64 13.96
C PRO A 337 -27.62 -3.01 13.94
N LYS A 338 -26.96 -3.02 12.79
CA LYS A 338 -25.64 -2.42 12.58
C LYS A 338 -25.72 -1.27 11.59
N LYS A 339 -24.92 -0.24 11.80
CA LYS A 339 -24.78 0.88 10.86
C LYS A 339 -23.29 1.21 10.67
N LYS A 340 -22.93 1.63 9.46
CA LYS A 340 -21.60 2.20 9.23
C LYS A 340 -21.45 3.50 10.00
N LEU A 341 -20.28 3.73 10.61
CA LEU A 341 -20.02 4.91 11.44
C LEU A 341 -20.36 6.23 10.72
N LYS A 342 -20.10 6.34 9.40
CA LYS A 342 -20.47 7.51 8.60
C LYS A 342 -21.94 7.88 8.61
N HIS A 343 -22.84 6.96 8.95
CA HIS A 343 -24.30 7.20 9.01
C HIS A 343 -24.76 7.69 10.38
N VAL A 344 -23.94 7.54 11.41
CA VAL A 344 -24.29 7.85 12.80
C VAL A 344 -23.33 8.82 13.47
N ALA A 345 -22.22 9.17 12.81
CA ALA A 345 -21.20 10.09 13.33
C ALA A 345 -20.57 10.90 12.19
N GLU A 346 -20.10 12.10 12.50
CA GLU A 346 -19.17 12.86 11.65
C GLU A 346 -17.74 12.40 11.96
N ILE A 347 -16.94 12.12 10.92
CA ILE A 347 -15.59 11.59 11.08
C ILE A 347 -14.61 12.45 10.31
N PHE A 348 -13.60 12.96 10.99
CA PHE A 348 -12.59 13.80 10.37
C PHE A 348 -11.21 13.57 10.99
N ARG A 349 -10.19 14.00 10.27
CA ARG A 349 -8.80 13.97 10.77
C ARG A 349 -8.44 15.32 11.36
N GLY A 350 -7.69 15.33 12.44
CA GLY A 350 -7.22 16.55 13.08
C GLY A 350 -6.27 17.39 12.20
N LYS A 351 -5.90 18.56 12.68
CA LYS A 351 -5.12 19.57 11.97
C LYS A 351 -3.64 19.19 11.89
N SER A 352 -3.03 19.36 10.71
CA SER A 352 -1.57 19.32 10.58
C SER A 352 -0.96 20.61 11.12
N ILE A 353 -0.09 20.50 12.12
CA ILE A 353 0.61 21.60 12.74
C ILE A 353 2.09 21.47 12.40
N LEU A 354 2.65 22.49 11.76
CA LEU A 354 4.08 22.52 11.45
C LEU A 354 4.85 23.03 12.67
N LYS A 355 5.99 22.43 13.01
CA LYS A 355 6.83 22.84 14.15
C LYS A 355 7.21 24.32 14.13
N LYS A 356 7.35 24.93 12.96
CA LYS A 356 7.61 26.37 12.78
C LYS A 356 6.45 27.27 13.19
N ASP A 357 5.23 26.73 13.21
CA ASP A 357 3.99 27.44 13.55
C ASP A 357 3.58 27.20 15.02
N ALA A 358 4.34 26.37 15.75
CA ALA A 358 4.14 26.09 17.16
C ALA A 358 4.65 27.25 18.01
N MET A 359 3.80 28.27 18.17
CA MET A 359 4.01 29.39 19.12
C MET A 359 3.10 29.14 20.31
N ILE A 360 3.60 29.47 21.53
CA ILE A 360 2.79 29.45 22.75
C ILE A 360 1.55 30.32 22.54
N GLY A 361 0.37 29.76 22.72
CA GLY A 361 -0.91 30.43 22.49
C GLY A 361 -2.03 29.84 23.35
N ASP A 362 -3.26 30.22 23.02
CA ASP A 362 -4.44 29.92 23.83
C ASP A 362 -5.19 28.65 23.36
N ILE A 363 -4.72 28.01 22.28
CA ILE A 363 -5.36 26.83 21.70
C ILE A 363 -4.54 25.61 22.06
N ALA A 364 -5.13 24.68 22.79
CA ALA A 364 -4.50 23.41 23.13
C ALA A 364 -4.58 22.39 21.98
N VAL A 365 -3.56 21.55 21.86
CA VAL A 365 -3.45 20.52 20.84
C VAL A 365 -3.39 19.14 21.49
N LEU A 366 -4.35 18.32 21.18
CA LEU A 366 -4.35 16.92 21.59
C LEU A 366 -3.50 16.08 20.64
N ASN A 367 -2.46 15.46 21.16
CA ASN A 367 -1.59 14.53 20.48
C ASN A 367 -1.84 13.07 20.95
N ILE A 368 -1.31 12.08 20.20
CA ILE A 368 -1.40 10.65 20.61
C ILE A 368 -0.74 10.40 21.97
N SER A 369 0.32 11.15 22.30
CA SER A 369 1.01 11.06 23.59
C SER A 369 0.11 11.39 24.77
N ASN A 370 -0.89 12.22 24.56
CA ASN A 370 -1.83 12.61 25.61
C ASN A 370 -2.96 11.57 25.83
N ILE A 371 -3.02 10.51 25.03
CA ILE A 371 -3.98 9.41 25.22
C ILE A 371 -3.26 8.28 25.95
N GLU A 372 -3.66 8.02 27.20
CA GLU A 372 -3.06 7.01 28.08
C GLU A 372 -4.18 6.19 28.73
N GLU A 373 -4.04 4.88 28.73
CA GLU A 373 -4.98 3.93 29.36
C GLU A 373 -6.46 4.18 29.03
N GLY A 374 -6.77 4.66 27.81
CA GLY A 374 -8.14 4.92 27.36
C GLY A 374 -8.71 6.26 27.80
N GLU A 375 -7.90 7.15 28.36
CA GLU A 375 -8.25 8.50 28.83
C GLU A 375 -7.35 9.57 28.23
N ILE A 376 -7.75 10.83 28.33
CA ILE A 376 -6.97 11.98 27.89
C ILE A 376 -6.30 12.63 29.09
N ASN A 377 -4.97 12.73 29.06
CA ASN A 377 -4.22 13.56 29.98
C ASN A 377 -4.23 15.01 29.50
N TYR A 378 -4.95 15.86 30.18
CA TYR A 378 -5.11 17.27 29.84
C TYR A 378 -3.99 18.17 30.42
N ASN A 379 -3.14 17.67 31.34
CA ASN A 379 -2.16 18.49 32.06
C ASN A 379 -1.01 18.97 31.17
N ASP A 380 -0.64 18.19 30.15
CA ASP A 380 0.56 18.43 29.32
C ASP A 380 0.22 18.65 27.83
N LEU A 381 -0.90 19.35 27.56
CA LEU A 381 -1.26 19.69 26.18
C LEU A 381 -0.33 20.81 25.66
N GLU A 382 0.26 20.55 24.48
CA GLU A 382 0.96 21.61 23.73
C GLU A 382 -0.03 22.71 23.35
N THR A 383 0.41 23.97 23.30
CA THR A 383 -0.45 25.07 22.88
C THR A 383 0.09 25.74 21.61
N ILE A 384 -0.81 26.27 20.80
CA ILE A 384 -0.48 27.01 19.59
C ILE A 384 -1.24 28.33 19.52
N ARG A 385 -0.73 29.24 18.68
CA ARG A 385 -1.41 30.45 18.27
C ARG A 385 -1.88 30.34 16.84
N GLU A 386 -3.18 30.35 16.62
CA GLU A 386 -3.78 30.25 15.28
C GLU A 386 -5.10 31.02 15.23
N ASP A 387 -5.55 31.39 14.04
CA ASP A 387 -6.85 32.01 13.81
C ASP A 387 -7.99 31.01 14.12
N GLU A 388 -8.91 31.40 14.99
CA GLU A 388 -10.07 30.57 15.38
C GLU A 388 -10.87 30.07 14.19
N ARG A 389 -11.00 30.87 13.13
CA ARG A 389 -11.73 30.48 11.90
C ARG A 389 -11.08 29.28 11.21
N LYS A 390 -9.75 29.16 11.29
CA LYS A 390 -8.99 28.06 10.67
C LYS A 390 -9.02 26.77 11.48
N ILE A 391 -9.31 26.88 12.77
CA ILE A 391 -9.30 25.74 13.69
C ILE A 391 -10.71 25.20 13.99
N LYS A 392 -11.77 26.00 13.81
CA LYS A 392 -13.14 25.68 14.19
C LYS A 392 -13.60 24.27 13.77
N ARG A 393 -13.20 23.81 12.60
CA ARG A 393 -13.55 22.47 12.09
C ARG A 393 -12.78 21.33 12.76
N TYR A 394 -11.73 21.63 13.52
CA TYR A 394 -10.87 20.67 14.21
C TYR A 394 -11.05 20.69 15.71
N GLU A 395 -11.88 21.61 16.21
CA GLU A 395 -12.22 21.76 17.62
C GLU A 395 -12.92 20.49 18.13
N LEU A 396 -12.48 20.03 19.30
CA LEU A 396 -13.08 18.89 19.99
C LEU A 396 -14.24 19.37 20.85
N LEU A 397 -15.34 18.63 20.80
CA LEU A 397 -16.55 18.88 21.56
C LEU A 397 -16.80 17.75 22.56
N GLN A 398 -17.54 18.06 23.64
CA GLN A 398 -17.92 17.05 24.63
C GLN A 398 -18.49 15.79 23.99
N GLY A 399 -17.90 14.65 24.31
CA GLY A 399 -18.33 13.34 23.81
C GLY A 399 -17.73 12.92 22.47
N ASP A 400 -16.87 13.74 21.84
CA ASP A 400 -16.08 13.32 20.68
C ASP A 400 -15.17 12.15 21.07
N VAL A 401 -15.11 11.11 20.23
CA VAL A 401 -14.17 10.02 20.40
C VAL A 401 -12.92 10.32 19.59
N VAL A 402 -11.77 10.26 20.23
CA VAL A 402 -10.46 10.42 19.60
C VAL A 402 -9.81 9.06 19.44
N LEU A 403 -9.28 8.78 18.24
CA LEU A 403 -8.63 7.53 17.86
C LEU A 403 -7.26 7.82 17.27
N SER A 404 -6.22 7.18 17.78
CA SER A 404 -4.88 7.29 17.17
C SER A 404 -4.89 6.74 15.75
N CYS A 405 -4.41 7.53 14.78
CA CYS A 405 -4.31 7.08 13.41
C CYS A 405 -2.86 6.78 12.98
N ARG A 406 -1.89 6.84 13.90
CA ARG A 406 -0.50 6.49 13.69
C ARG A 406 0.08 5.72 14.87
N GLY A 407 0.99 4.80 14.58
CA GLY A 407 1.66 3.95 15.56
C GLY A 407 1.11 2.53 15.59
N THR A 408 1.81 1.64 16.30
CA THR A 408 1.44 0.22 16.43
C THR A 408 0.30 0.01 17.42
N ALA A 409 0.26 0.81 18.49
CA ALA A 409 -0.79 0.76 19.50
C ALA A 409 -2.01 1.58 19.07
N ILE A 410 -3.19 0.93 19.09
CA ILE A 410 -4.48 1.61 18.93
C ILE A 410 -4.82 2.25 20.27
N LYS A 411 -4.94 3.56 20.29
CA LYS A 411 -5.35 4.32 21.46
C LYS A 411 -6.64 5.06 21.15
N SER A 412 -7.63 4.97 22.02
CA SER A 412 -8.90 5.70 21.91
C SER A 412 -9.32 6.25 23.26
N ALA A 413 -9.96 7.42 23.25
CA ALA A 413 -10.52 8.05 24.44
C ALA A 413 -11.74 8.90 24.07
N VAL A 414 -12.54 9.28 25.07
CA VAL A 414 -13.65 10.23 24.89
C VAL A 414 -13.18 11.60 25.40
N PHE A 415 -13.42 12.64 24.60
CA PHE A 415 -13.08 14.00 24.97
C PHE A 415 -14.11 14.57 25.97
N GLU A 416 -13.60 15.15 27.03
CA GLU A 416 -14.38 15.92 28.01
C GLU A 416 -14.12 17.42 27.82
N GLN A 417 -15.18 18.23 27.88
CA GLN A 417 -15.10 19.66 27.63
C GLN A 417 -14.10 20.35 28.57
N GLN A 418 -13.24 21.17 28.00
CA GLN A 418 -12.26 21.97 28.68
C GLN A 418 -12.66 23.47 28.65
N GLU A 419 -12.09 24.29 29.53
CA GLU A 419 -12.29 25.76 29.50
C GLU A 419 -11.65 26.39 28.25
N GLN A 420 -10.48 25.90 27.85
CA GLN A 420 -9.79 26.33 26.62
C GLN A 420 -10.21 25.53 25.39
N ILE A 421 -10.05 26.13 24.22
CA ILE A 421 -10.26 25.43 22.93
C ILE A 421 -9.20 24.36 22.79
N VAL A 422 -9.65 23.14 22.54
CA VAL A 422 -8.77 21.99 22.24
C VAL A 422 -9.04 21.50 20.82
N ILE A 423 -7.99 21.31 20.04
CA ILE A 423 -8.07 20.74 18.68
C ILE A 423 -7.30 19.42 18.60
N ALA A 424 -7.73 18.51 17.74
CA ALA A 424 -7.00 17.28 17.47
C ALA A 424 -5.83 17.53 16.50
N SER A 425 -4.67 16.92 16.76
CA SER A 425 -3.54 16.89 15.81
C SER A 425 -3.81 15.95 14.63
N SER A 426 -3.07 16.09 13.54
CA SER A 426 -3.21 15.25 12.33
C SER A 426 -2.93 13.76 12.56
N ASN A 427 -2.47 13.37 13.72
CA ASN A 427 -2.24 11.98 14.10
C ASN A 427 -3.45 11.34 14.80
N ILE A 428 -4.55 12.08 14.91
CA ILE A 428 -5.79 11.67 15.55
C ILE A 428 -6.94 11.74 14.53
N ILE A 429 -7.79 10.72 14.53
CA ILE A 429 -9.12 10.71 13.92
C ILE A 429 -10.11 11.07 15.00
N VAL A 430 -11.02 11.99 14.70
CA VAL A 430 -12.13 12.37 15.56
C VAL A 430 -13.40 11.76 15.02
N ILE A 431 -14.14 11.09 15.90
CA ILE A 431 -15.48 10.55 15.63
C ILE A 431 -16.45 11.34 16.52
N ARG A 432 -17.21 12.23 15.89
CA ARG A 432 -18.24 13.06 16.56
C ARG A 432 -19.58 12.36 16.48
N PRO A 433 -20.09 11.82 17.59
CA PRO A 433 -21.31 11.05 17.56
C PRO A 433 -22.53 11.91 17.19
N GLY A 434 -23.43 11.34 16.39
CA GLY A 434 -24.74 11.91 16.09
C GLY A 434 -25.76 11.58 17.18
N LYS A 435 -27.05 11.81 16.87
CA LYS A 435 -28.15 11.64 17.85
C LYS A 435 -28.45 10.18 18.24
N GLU A 436 -28.00 9.22 17.43
CA GLU A 436 -28.34 7.80 17.60
C GLU A 436 -27.29 7.03 18.41
N ILE A 437 -26.15 7.62 18.71
CA ILE A 437 -25.02 6.92 19.34
C ILE A 437 -24.29 7.84 20.34
N LEU A 438 -23.85 7.25 21.46
CA LEU A 438 -23.03 7.95 22.45
C LEU A 438 -21.53 7.74 22.17
N GLY A 439 -20.70 8.77 22.38
CA GLY A 439 -19.23 8.67 22.25
C GLY A 439 -18.63 7.60 23.17
N ASP A 440 -19.03 7.58 24.42
CA ASP A 440 -18.60 6.53 25.35
C ASP A 440 -18.96 5.12 24.88
N TYR A 441 -20.12 4.94 24.25
CA TYR A 441 -20.54 3.65 23.68
C TYR A 441 -19.67 3.25 22.49
N VAL A 442 -19.32 4.20 21.60
CA VAL A 442 -18.37 3.98 20.49
C VAL A 442 -17.02 3.55 21.04
N LYS A 443 -16.52 4.25 22.06
CA LYS A 443 -15.24 3.93 22.71
C LYS A 443 -15.25 2.52 23.32
N ILE A 444 -16.30 2.17 24.03
CA ILE A 444 -16.45 0.82 24.60
C ILE A 444 -16.44 -0.24 23.49
N PHE A 445 -17.12 0.00 22.36
CA PHE A 445 -17.08 -0.91 21.23
C PHE A 445 -15.66 -1.04 20.65
N PHE A 446 -14.91 0.06 20.54
CA PHE A 446 -13.52 0.03 20.09
C PHE A 446 -12.59 -0.80 20.98
N ASP A 447 -12.89 -0.88 22.27
CA ASP A 447 -12.11 -1.69 23.23
C ASP A 447 -12.51 -3.18 23.21
N THR A 448 -13.61 -3.55 22.54
CA THR A 448 -13.97 -4.97 22.41
C THR A 448 -13.01 -5.70 21.46
N PRO A 449 -12.83 -7.02 21.60
CA PRO A 449 -12.05 -7.82 20.65
C PRO A 449 -12.47 -7.57 19.19
N VAL A 450 -13.76 -7.51 18.91
CA VAL A 450 -14.31 -7.21 17.58
C VAL A 450 -13.91 -5.81 17.11
N GLY A 451 -14.07 -4.79 17.93
CA GLY A 451 -13.71 -3.41 17.60
C GLY A 451 -12.21 -3.26 17.33
N ILE A 452 -11.36 -3.81 18.21
CA ILE A 452 -9.90 -3.81 18.04
C ILE A 452 -9.50 -4.49 16.72
N MET A 453 -10.06 -5.65 16.43
CA MET A 453 -9.77 -6.41 15.22
C MET A 453 -10.18 -5.62 13.97
N MET A 454 -11.37 -5.04 13.94
CA MET A 454 -11.83 -4.22 12.83
C MET A 454 -10.93 -3.00 12.61
N ILE A 455 -10.50 -2.31 13.67
CA ILE A 455 -9.56 -1.18 13.58
C ILE A 455 -8.19 -1.65 13.05
N LYS A 456 -7.66 -2.77 13.56
CA LYS A 456 -6.41 -3.37 13.09
C LYS A 456 -6.45 -3.70 11.60
N SER A 457 -7.57 -4.18 11.08
CA SER A 457 -7.72 -4.50 9.65
C SER A 457 -7.56 -3.28 8.73
N PHE A 458 -7.73 -2.07 9.25
CA PHE A 458 -7.51 -0.81 8.54
C PHE A 458 -6.08 -0.26 8.68
N GLN A 459 -5.26 -0.82 9.58
CA GLN A 459 -3.87 -0.39 9.75
C GLN A 459 -3.03 -0.72 8.52
N ARG A 460 -2.20 0.24 8.09
CA ARG A 460 -1.32 0.15 6.92
C ARG A 460 0.08 0.65 7.25
N GLY A 461 1.08 0.01 6.69
CA GLY A 461 2.49 0.41 6.83
C GLY A 461 3.28 -0.49 7.78
N SER A 462 4.59 -0.59 7.57
CA SER A 462 5.49 -1.52 8.27
C SER A 462 6.25 -0.90 9.43
N THR A 463 6.58 0.38 9.36
CA THR A 463 7.38 1.05 10.41
C THR A 463 6.51 1.94 11.29
N VAL A 464 5.57 2.64 10.69
CA VAL A 464 4.57 3.44 11.39
C VAL A 464 3.22 3.09 10.79
N MET A 465 2.44 2.30 11.51
CA MET A 465 1.07 1.97 11.13
C MET A 465 0.24 3.24 10.99
N ASN A 466 -0.57 3.32 9.96
CA ASN A 466 -1.45 4.45 9.69
C ASN A 466 -2.86 3.97 9.35
N ILE A 467 -3.87 4.66 9.89
CA ILE A 467 -5.29 4.42 9.62
C ILE A 467 -5.85 5.67 8.92
N ASN A 468 -6.60 5.48 7.84
CA ASN A 468 -7.32 6.58 7.21
C ASN A 468 -8.69 6.78 7.89
N HIS A 469 -9.08 8.03 8.07
CA HIS A 469 -10.42 8.36 8.59
C HIS A 469 -11.54 7.83 7.67
N THR A 470 -11.29 7.77 6.36
CA THR A 470 -12.24 7.20 5.37
C THR A 470 -12.48 5.70 5.58
N ASP A 471 -11.50 4.97 6.11
CA ASP A 471 -11.65 3.55 6.41
C ASP A 471 -12.51 3.35 7.66
N ILE A 472 -12.30 4.18 8.69
CA ILE A 472 -13.13 4.20 9.90
C ILE A 472 -14.58 4.58 9.59
N MET A 473 -14.83 5.41 8.58
CA MET A 473 -16.19 5.72 8.10
C MET A 473 -16.98 4.47 7.66
N GLU A 474 -16.30 3.47 7.12
CA GLU A 474 -16.91 2.21 6.64
C GLU A 474 -17.05 1.15 7.74
N MET A 475 -16.51 1.40 8.95
CA MET A 475 -16.60 0.47 10.06
C MET A 475 -18.06 0.34 10.56
N GLU A 476 -18.53 -0.89 10.66
CA GLU A 476 -19.86 -1.17 11.24
C GLU A 476 -19.82 -1.14 12.75
N ILE A 477 -20.87 -0.58 13.36
CA ILE A 477 -21.08 -0.53 14.80
C ILE A 477 -22.51 -0.99 15.13
N PRO A 478 -22.72 -1.76 16.21
CA PRO A 478 -24.06 -2.16 16.64
C PRO A 478 -24.81 -0.94 17.18
N ILE A 479 -26.09 -0.82 16.81
CA ILE A 479 -26.95 0.30 17.24
C ILE A 479 -28.01 -0.22 18.19
N LEU A 480 -27.83 0.08 19.46
CA LEU A 480 -28.80 -0.21 20.53
C LEU A 480 -29.69 1.00 20.79
N ALA A 481 -30.83 0.76 21.40
CA ALA A 481 -31.69 1.85 21.91
C ALA A 481 -30.87 2.74 22.89
N MET A 482 -31.09 4.05 22.86
CA MET A 482 -30.31 5.03 23.62
C MET A 482 -30.24 4.73 25.12
N ASP A 483 -31.35 4.27 25.72
CA ASP A 483 -31.38 3.93 27.14
C ASP A 483 -30.49 2.72 27.46
N LYS A 484 -30.41 1.76 26.53
CA LYS A 484 -29.52 0.60 26.68
C LYS A 484 -28.06 0.98 26.54
N GLN A 485 -27.73 1.91 25.61
CA GLN A 485 -26.39 2.46 25.52
C GLN A 485 -25.96 3.16 26.82
N LYS A 486 -26.85 3.99 27.39
CA LYS A 486 -26.61 4.67 28.68
C LYS A 486 -26.39 3.68 29.84
N GLU A 487 -27.20 2.64 29.91
CA GLU A 487 -27.08 1.58 30.93
C GLU A 487 -25.71 0.91 30.84
N MET A 488 -25.28 0.52 29.63
CA MET A 488 -23.96 -0.10 29.39
C MET A 488 -22.82 0.84 29.73
N VAL A 489 -22.89 2.10 29.30
CA VAL A 489 -21.87 3.13 29.58
C VAL A 489 -21.74 3.35 31.09
N ASN A 490 -22.85 3.50 31.80
CA ASN A 490 -22.83 3.72 33.26
C ASN A 490 -22.27 2.51 34.02
N SER A 491 -22.62 1.31 33.58
CA SER A 491 -22.07 0.07 34.16
C SER A 491 -20.56 -0.02 33.94
N TYR A 492 -20.12 0.23 32.70
CA TYR A 492 -18.70 0.19 32.36
C TYR A 492 -17.89 1.24 33.13
N LYS A 493 -18.36 2.49 33.19
CA LYS A 493 -17.69 3.57 33.95
C LYS A 493 -17.54 3.23 35.43
N ARG A 494 -18.57 2.67 36.04
CA ARG A 494 -18.51 2.24 37.43
C ARG A 494 -17.44 1.16 37.67
N GLU A 495 -17.37 0.16 36.80
CA GLU A 495 -16.37 -0.92 36.93
C GLU A 495 -14.93 -0.40 36.71
N ILE A 496 -14.74 0.54 35.76
CA ILE A 496 -13.45 1.21 35.54
C ILE A 496 -13.02 2.01 36.79
N GLU A 497 -13.93 2.71 37.45
CA GLU A 497 -13.62 3.43 38.69
C GLU A 497 -13.18 2.50 39.82
N ILE A 498 -13.90 1.36 39.98
CA ILE A 498 -13.53 0.33 40.95
C ILE A 498 -12.14 -0.24 40.63
N TYR A 499 -11.87 -0.57 39.37
CA TYR A 499 -10.58 -1.06 38.92
C TYR A 499 -9.46 -0.05 39.22
N LYS A 500 -9.62 1.21 38.84
CA LYS A 500 -8.62 2.28 39.11
C LYS A 500 -8.31 2.42 40.59
N LYS A 501 -9.32 2.39 41.42
CA LYS A 501 -9.15 2.46 42.88
C LYS A 501 -8.34 1.27 43.38
N ALA A 502 -8.64 0.06 42.94
CA ALA A 502 -7.90 -1.16 43.33
C ALA A 502 -6.42 -1.11 42.88
N VAL A 503 -6.15 -0.64 41.64
CA VAL A 503 -4.79 -0.48 41.12
C VAL A 503 -4.01 0.56 41.94
N LEU A 504 -4.63 1.70 42.26
CA LEU A 504 -4.02 2.75 43.09
C LEU A 504 -3.65 2.22 44.49
N GLU A 505 -4.56 1.52 45.16
CA GLU A 505 -4.33 0.92 46.46
C GLU A 505 -3.20 -0.13 46.42
N ALA A 506 -3.18 -0.97 45.38
CA ALA A 506 -2.10 -1.96 45.19
C ALA A 506 -0.75 -1.28 44.96
N THR A 507 -0.70 -0.23 44.14
CA THR A 507 0.53 0.54 43.86
C THR A 507 1.05 1.24 45.09
N GLN A 508 0.19 1.88 45.86
CA GLN A 508 0.57 2.53 47.12
C GLN A 508 1.16 1.54 48.14
N LYS A 509 0.53 0.37 48.26
CA LYS A 509 1.03 -0.70 49.14
C LYS A 509 2.41 -1.22 48.70
N LEU A 510 2.64 -1.39 47.39
CA LEU A 510 3.95 -1.78 46.87
C LEU A 510 5.00 -0.72 47.15
N GLU A 511 4.70 0.55 46.93
CA GLU A 511 5.63 1.67 47.23
C GLU A 511 5.94 1.79 48.71
N GLN A 512 4.97 1.60 49.61
CA GLN A 512 5.20 1.53 51.04
C GLN A 512 6.19 0.42 51.39
N THR A 513 5.96 -0.79 50.87
CA THR A 513 6.86 -1.95 51.11
C THR A 513 8.27 -1.67 50.56
N LYS A 514 8.42 -1.10 49.37
CA LYS A 514 9.73 -0.70 48.84
C LYS A 514 10.44 0.30 49.74
N ASN A 515 9.72 1.31 50.21
CA ASN A 515 10.29 2.32 51.10
C ASN A 515 10.74 1.74 52.44
N GLU A 516 9.99 0.79 52.99
CA GLU A 516 10.41 0.06 54.22
C GLU A 516 11.68 -0.75 53.95
N ILE A 517 11.75 -1.49 52.85
CA ILE A 517 12.96 -2.22 52.47
C ILE A 517 14.15 -1.28 52.27
N TYR A 518 13.97 -0.16 51.60
CA TYR A 518 15.04 0.84 51.40
C TYR A 518 15.53 1.43 52.70
N LYS A 519 14.66 1.72 53.67
CA LYS A 519 15.06 2.18 55.02
C LYS A 519 15.96 1.14 55.72
N VAL A 520 15.57 -0.11 55.66
CA VAL A 520 16.39 -1.21 56.27
C VAL A 520 17.75 -1.31 55.58
N LEU A 521 17.80 -1.29 54.25
CA LEU A 521 19.04 -1.36 53.48
C LEU A 521 19.97 -0.15 53.69
N GLN A 522 19.45 0.99 54.13
CA GLN A 522 20.21 2.17 54.47
C GLN A 522 20.65 2.24 55.95
N GLY A 523 20.42 1.15 56.69
CA GLY A 523 20.85 1.04 58.10
C GLY A 523 19.88 1.64 59.12
N GLY A 524 18.62 1.92 58.70
CA GLY A 524 17.53 2.32 59.59
C GLY A 524 16.93 1.09 60.31
N ASN A 525 16.67 1.22 61.61
CA ASN A 525 15.90 0.20 62.37
C ASN A 525 14.44 0.19 61.89
N ILE A 526 13.82 -1.00 61.85
CA ILE A 526 12.39 -1.23 61.59
C ILE A 526 11.55 -0.56 62.70
#